data_713ee6a30a2e893b6ef9826e2df5ab26
#
_entry.id   713ee6a30a2e893b6ef9826e2df5ab26
#
_cell.length_a   1.000
_cell.length_b   1.000
_cell.length_c   1.000
_cell.angle_alpha   90.00
_cell.angle_beta   90.00
_cell.angle_gamma   90.00
#
_symmetry.space_group_name_H-M   'P 1'
#
loop_
_entity.id
_entity.type
_entity.pdbx_description
1 polymer ?
#
loop_
_entity_poly.entity_id
_entity_poly.type
_entity_poly.pdbx_seq_one_letter_code
_entity_poly.pdbx_strand_id
1 'polypeptide(L)'
;MATMQLPVMPPVAPMLAKSVPQIPTGPLSFEPKWDGFRSIVFRDGDEVEIGSRNERPMTRYFPEIVEAVKTNLPEKCVLDGEIIVVIGDRLEFEVLQQRIHPAASRVKLLSQETPARFIAFDLLALDNTNYTQQPFDERRAALEQALADVAPP
;
A
#
# COMPACT_ATOMS: atom_id res chain seq x y z
N MET A 1 -6.20 17.37 17.06
CA MET A 1 -5.95 16.33 16.06
C MET A 1 -4.73 15.51 16.45
N ALA A 2 -4.87 14.21 16.54
CA ALA A 2 -3.74 13.36 16.84
C ALA A 2 -2.75 13.41 15.67
N THR A 3 -1.48 13.55 15.97
CA THR A 3 -0.41 13.54 14.97
C THR A 3 0.22 12.16 14.96
N MET A 4 0.43 11.58 13.78
CA MET A 4 1.13 10.32 13.64
C MET A 4 2.54 10.41 14.23
N GLN A 5 2.93 9.38 14.96
CA GLN A 5 4.27 9.23 15.50
C GLN A 5 4.83 7.87 15.08
N LEU A 6 5.31 7.83 13.85
CA LEU A 6 5.87 6.63 13.25
C LEU A 6 7.37 6.82 13.03
N PRO A 7 8.18 5.74 13.07
CA PRO A 7 9.61 5.84 12.76
C PRO A 7 9.89 6.27 11.32
N VAL A 8 8.92 6.03 10.42
CA VAL A 8 8.93 6.55 9.04
C VAL A 8 7.66 7.34 8.85
N MET A 9 7.78 8.64 8.59
CA MET A 9 6.65 9.57 8.49
C MET A 9 6.39 9.97 7.05
N PRO A 10 5.10 10.25 6.69
CA PRO A 10 4.81 10.78 5.36
C PRO A 10 5.35 12.20 5.19
N PRO A 11 5.69 12.65 3.97
CA PRO A 11 5.67 11.84 2.76
C PRO A 11 6.92 11.00 2.57
N VAL A 12 6.81 9.86 1.88
CA VAL A 12 7.94 9.00 1.53
C VAL A 12 7.84 8.65 0.05
N ALA A 13 8.93 8.84 -0.67
CA ALA A 13 9.01 8.43 -2.07
C ALA A 13 9.30 6.93 -2.14
N PRO A 14 8.47 6.14 -2.85
CA PRO A 14 8.73 4.72 -3.02
C PRO A 14 9.94 4.47 -3.92
N MET A 15 10.59 3.33 -3.71
CA MET A 15 11.64 2.88 -4.60
C MET A 15 11.01 2.45 -5.92
N LEU A 16 11.46 3.06 -7.02
CA LEU A 16 10.89 2.80 -8.33
C LEU A 16 11.63 1.67 -9.05
N ALA A 17 10.87 0.91 -9.84
CA ALA A 17 11.42 -0.14 -10.67
C ALA A 17 12.23 0.45 -11.84
N LYS A 18 13.30 -0.23 -12.19
CA LYS A 18 14.11 0.08 -13.38
C LYS A 18 13.89 -1.01 -14.43
N SER A 19 13.57 -0.60 -15.64
CA SER A 19 13.42 -1.53 -16.75
C SER A 19 14.78 -2.11 -17.17
N VAL A 20 14.84 -3.42 -17.33
CA VAL A 20 16.05 -4.12 -17.79
C VAL A 20 15.65 -5.08 -18.91
N PRO A 21 16.60 -5.36 -19.88
CA PRO A 21 16.26 -6.18 -21.03
C PRO A 21 16.10 -7.67 -20.72
N GLN A 22 16.65 -8.15 -19.61
CA GLN A 22 16.63 -9.56 -19.23
C GLN A 22 16.39 -9.69 -17.73
N ILE A 23 15.82 -10.81 -17.32
CA ILE A 23 15.68 -11.13 -15.90
C ILE A 23 17.08 -11.40 -15.34
N PRO A 24 17.52 -10.62 -14.34
CA PRO A 24 18.85 -10.83 -13.74
C PRO A 24 18.95 -12.18 -13.06
N THR A 25 20.16 -12.71 -12.97
CA THR A 25 20.45 -13.94 -12.22
C THR A 25 21.07 -13.61 -10.87
N GLY A 26 21.01 -14.56 -9.93
CA GLY A 26 21.59 -14.41 -8.61
C GLY A 26 20.58 -14.64 -7.50
N PRO A 27 20.95 -14.33 -6.23
CA PRO A 27 20.06 -14.51 -5.08
C PRO A 27 19.06 -13.36 -5.01
N LEU A 28 18.04 -13.40 -5.88
CA LEU A 28 17.04 -12.37 -6.04
C LEU A 28 15.67 -12.90 -5.68
N SER A 29 14.80 -12.00 -5.20
CA SER A 29 13.38 -12.26 -5.02
C SER A 29 12.63 -11.74 -6.25
N PHE A 30 11.64 -12.50 -6.69
CA PHE A 30 10.82 -12.13 -7.84
C PHE A 30 9.38 -11.93 -7.40
N GLU A 31 8.75 -10.89 -7.92
CA GLU A 31 7.36 -10.59 -7.62
C GLU A 31 6.65 -10.08 -8.87
N PRO A 32 5.32 -10.27 -8.98
CA PRO A 32 4.59 -9.76 -10.13
C PRO A 32 4.57 -8.24 -10.15
N LYS A 33 4.51 -7.68 -11.36
CA LYS A 33 4.28 -6.24 -11.53
C LYS A 33 2.78 -5.98 -11.59
N TRP A 34 2.26 -5.36 -10.55
CA TRP A 34 0.84 -5.06 -10.45
C TRP A 34 0.50 -3.81 -11.25
N ASP A 35 -0.65 -3.82 -11.95
CA ASP A 35 -1.18 -2.64 -12.64
C ASP A 35 -2.12 -1.89 -11.71
N GLY A 36 -1.59 -0.85 -11.07
CA GLY A 36 -2.34 -0.07 -10.11
C GLY A 36 -1.61 1.22 -9.74
N PHE A 37 -1.98 1.76 -8.58
CA PHE A 37 -1.33 2.94 -8.02
C PHE A 37 -0.32 2.52 -6.95
N ARG A 38 0.96 2.79 -7.19
CA ARG A 38 1.99 2.61 -6.18
C ARG A 38 1.66 3.46 -4.97
N SER A 39 1.63 2.84 -3.80
CA SER A 39 1.12 3.49 -2.61
C SER A 39 1.91 3.08 -1.39
N ILE A 40 2.12 4.04 -0.48
CA ILE A 40 2.67 3.76 0.82
C ILE A 40 1.58 4.03 1.86
N VAL A 41 1.28 3.02 2.66
CA VAL A 41 0.26 3.08 3.70
C VAL A 41 0.93 3.32 5.04
N PHE A 42 0.50 4.37 5.73
CA PHE A 42 0.94 4.72 7.07
C PHE A 42 -0.23 4.50 8.03
N ARG A 43 -0.01 3.74 9.08
CA ARG A 43 -1.01 3.58 10.13
C ARG A 43 -0.40 3.83 11.50
N ASP A 44 -1.06 4.67 12.30
CA ASP A 44 -0.75 4.88 13.71
C ASP A 44 -2.09 4.95 14.48
N GLY A 45 -2.47 3.84 15.13
CA GLY A 45 -3.76 3.72 15.80
C GLY A 45 -4.91 3.89 14.81
N ASP A 46 -5.75 4.91 15.02
CA ASP A 46 -6.86 5.22 14.14
C ASP A 46 -6.49 6.18 12.99
N GLU A 47 -5.26 6.68 12.98
CA GLU A 47 -4.77 7.53 11.91
C GLU A 47 -4.25 6.67 10.77
N VAL A 48 -4.74 6.92 9.56
CA VAL A 48 -4.29 6.25 8.34
C VAL A 48 -4.05 7.29 7.27
N GLU A 49 -2.90 7.19 6.61
CA GLU A 49 -2.59 8.02 5.46
C GLU A 49 -2.09 7.13 4.32
N ILE A 50 -2.54 7.41 3.11
CA ILE A 50 -2.11 6.73 1.89
C ILE A 50 -1.37 7.74 1.04
N GLY A 51 -0.07 7.52 0.82
CA GLY A 51 0.77 8.38 -0.01
C GLY A 51 0.95 7.80 -1.40
N SER A 52 0.94 8.67 -2.41
CA SER A 52 1.15 8.27 -3.80
C SER A 52 2.62 8.24 -4.18
N ARG A 53 2.90 7.73 -5.38
CA ARG A 53 4.23 7.74 -5.98
C ARG A 53 4.85 9.15 -6.02
N ASN A 54 4.03 10.19 -6.17
CA ASN A 54 4.45 11.59 -6.23
C ASN A 54 4.38 12.27 -4.86
N GLU A 55 4.33 11.50 -3.78
CA GLU A 55 4.28 11.99 -2.40
C GLU A 55 3.02 12.80 -2.08
N ARG A 56 1.95 12.59 -2.85
CA ARG A 56 0.66 13.27 -2.64
C ARG A 56 -0.29 12.36 -1.88
N PRO A 57 -1.07 12.88 -0.93
CA PRO A 57 -2.06 12.08 -0.22
C PRO A 57 -3.15 11.55 -1.15
N MET A 58 -3.49 10.27 -1.01
CA MET A 58 -4.60 9.63 -1.72
C MET A 58 -5.67 9.09 -0.77
N THR A 59 -5.55 9.36 0.51
CA THR A 59 -6.38 8.76 1.56
C THR A 59 -7.87 8.90 1.28
N ARG A 60 -8.31 10.09 0.89
CA ARG A 60 -9.74 10.38 0.66
C ARG A 60 -10.36 9.61 -0.51
N TYR A 61 -9.53 9.11 -1.43
CA TYR A 61 -10.02 8.39 -2.61
C TYR A 61 -10.28 6.91 -2.36
N PHE A 62 -9.81 6.38 -1.24
CA PHE A 62 -9.88 4.95 -0.95
C PHE A 62 -10.37 4.66 0.47
N PRO A 63 -11.63 5.03 0.79
CA PRO A 63 -12.16 4.80 2.13
C PRO A 63 -12.22 3.32 2.50
N GLU A 64 -12.42 2.42 1.55
CA GLU A 64 -12.43 0.98 1.80
C GLU A 64 -11.05 0.46 2.18
N ILE A 65 -9.97 1.03 1.60
CA ILE A 65 -8.59 0.68 1.97
C ILE A 65 -8.32 1.17 3.39
N VAL A 66 -8.74 2.39 3.73
CA VAL A 66 -8.57 2.93 5.09
C VAL A 66 -9.22 2.00 6.12
N GLU A 67 -10.44 1.54 5.86
CA GLU A 67 -11.13 0.62 6.76
C GLU A 67 -10.44 -0.74 6.85
N ALA A 68 -9.98 -1.28 5.70
CA ALA A 68 -9.24 -2.54 5.67
C ALA A 68 -7.94 -2.45 6.48
N VAL A 69 -7.23 -1.33 6.37
CA VAL A 69 -5.99 -1.09 7.12
C VAL A 69 -6.27 -1.09 8.62
N LYS A 70 -7.30 -0.37 9.06
CA LYS A 70 -7.66 -0.31 10.48
C LYS A 70 -8.10 -1.67 11.03
N THR A 71 -8.73 -2.49 10.21
CA THR A 71 -9.27 -3.78 10.63
C THR A 71 -8.19 -4.86 10.66
N ASN A 72 -7.26 -4.84 9.71
CA ASN A 72 -6.40 -5.99 9.41
C ASN A 72 -4.93 -5.79 9.73
N LEU A 73 -4.41 -4.56 9.67
CA LEU A 73 -2.98 -4.33 9.81
C LEU A 73 -2.57 -4.07 11.27
N PRO A 74 -1.28 -4.26 11.62
CA PRO A 74 -0.76 -3.85 12.92
C PRO A 74 -1.04 -2.37 13.20
N GLU A 75 -1.20 -2.02 14.47
CA GLU A 75 -1.57 -0.66 14.89
C GLU A 75 -0.58 0.42 14.47
N LYS A 76 0.71 0.06 14.36
CA LYS A 76 1.76 1.00 13.93
C LYS A 76 2.57 0.32 12.84
N CYS A 77 2.37 0.76 11.60
CA CYS A 77 3.11 0.19 10.48
C CYS A 77 3.18 1.15 9.30
N VAL A 78 4.19 0.94 8.47
CA VAL A 78 4.34 1.61 7.19
C VAL A 78 4.64 0.55 6.14
N LEU A 79 3.75 0.40 5.17
CA LEU A 79 3.84 -0.62 4.14
C LEU A 79 3.91 0.01 2.76
N ASP A 80 4.75 -0.56 1.90
CA ASP A 80 4.83 -0.20 0.48
C ASP A 80 4.08 -1.26 -0.31
N GLY A 81 3.30 -0.82 -1.28
CA GLY A 81 2.50 -1.73 -2.07
C GLY A 81 1.84 -1.07 -3.26
N GLU A 82 0.81 -1.71 -3.75
CA GLU A 82 0.05 -1.25 -4.91
C GLU A 82 -1.43 -1.33 -4.61
N ILE A 83 -2.17 -0.27 -4.96
CA ILE A 83 -3.63 -0.30 -4.93
C ILE A 83 -4.11 -0.75 -6.30
N ILE A 84 -4.95 -1.77 -6.31
CA ILE A 84 -5.48 -2.37 -7.54
C ILE A 84 -7.00 -2.52 -7.46
N VAL A 85 -7.64 -2.64 -8.62
CA VAL A 85 -9.02 -3.09 -8.74
C VAL A 85 -9.02 -4.36 -9.56
N VAL A 86 -9.67 -5.41 -9.02
CA VAL A 86 -9.83 -6.70 -9.70
C VAL A 86 -11.30 -6.89 -10.01
N ILE A 87 -11.60 -7.14 -11.29
CA ILE A 87 -12.95 -7.51 -11.73
C ILE A 87 -12.85 -8.88 -12.38
N GLY A 88 -13.53 -9.86 -11.78
CA GLY A 88 -13.33 -11.25 -12.16
C GLY A 88 -11.92 -11.71 -11.82
N ASP A 89 -11.14 -12.05 -12.85
CA ASP A 89 -9.75 -12.48 -12.71
C ASP A 89 -8.76 -11.51 -13.35
N ARG A 90 -9.19 -10.26 -13.62
CA ARG A 90 -8.41 -9.26 -14.36
C ARG A 90 -8.20 -7.99 -13.53
N LEU A 91 -7.01 -7.40 -13.68
CA LEU A 91 -6.72 -6.08 -13.15
C LEU A 91 -7.33 -5.02 -14.08
N GLU A 92 -8.11 -4.12 -13.51
CA GLU A 92 -8.83 -3.08 -14.26
C GLU A 92 -8.30 -1.69 -13.88
N PHE A 93 -7.18 -1.30 -14.49
CA PHE A 93 -6.54 -0.03 -14.19
C PHE A 93 -7.41 1.18 -14.54
N GLU A 94 -8.16 1.11 -15.65
CA GLU A 94 -9.04 2.22 -16.05
C GLU A 94 -10.15 2.44 -15.04
N VAL A 95 -10.70 1.38 -14.45
CA VAL A 95 -11.70 1.47 -13.38
C VAL A 95 -11.07 2.12 -12.15
N LEU A 96 -9.84 1.72 -11.82
CA LEU A 96 -9.10 2.31 -10.70
C LEU A 96 -8.89 3.82 -10.89
N GLN A 97 -8.54 4.26 -12.10
CA GLN A 97 -8.32 5.68 -12.39
C GLN A 97 -9.54 6.55 -12.12
N GLN A 98 -10.75 6.01 -12.22
CA GLN A 98 -11.98 6.75 -11.95
C GLN A 98 -12.11 7.14 -10.47
N ARG A 99 -11.31 6.54 -9.58
CA ARG A 99 -11.36 6.84 -8.15
C ARG A 99 -10.76 8.20 -7.81
N ILE A 100 -9.92 8.74 -8.65
CA ILE A 100 -9.35 10.09 -8.45
C ILE A 100 -10.37 11.11 -8.94
N HIS A 101 -11.29 11.43 -8.05
CA HIS A 101 -12.42 12.30 -8.37
C HIS A 101 -12.69 13.28 -7.23
N PRO A 102 -13.01 14.55 -7.53
CA PRO A 102 -13.22 15.56 -6.49
C PRO A 102 -14.51 15.36 -5.70
N ALA A 103 -15.52 14.68 -6.25
CA ALA A 103 -16.80 14.48 -5.56
C ALA A 103 -16.75 13.28 -4.62
N ALA A 104 -16.93 13.53 -3.32
CA ALA A 104 -16.92 12.48 -2.31
C ALA A 104 -18.02 11.43 -2.52
N SER A 105 -19.19 11.85 -3.03
CA SER A 105 -20.29 10.92 -3.34
C SER A 105 -19.91 9.92 -4.43
N ARG A 106 -19.15 10.36 -5.44
CA ARG A 106 -18.69 9.48 -6.52
C ARG A 106 -17.66 8.48 -6.00
N VAL A 107 -16.74 8.94 -5.18
CA VAL A 107 -15.73 8.08 -4.55
C VAL A 107 -16.43 7.01 -3.68
N LYS A 108 -17.40 7.42 -2.86
CA LYS A 108 -18.14 6.49 -2.03
C LYS A 108 -18.86 5.43 -2.85
N LEU A 109 -19.54 5.84 -3.91
CA LEU A 109 -20.27 4.92 -4.79
C LEU A 109 -19.31 3.88 -5.39
N LEU A 110 -18.20 4.34 -5.97
CA LEU A 110 -17.23 3.44 -6.60
C LEU A 110 -16.54 2.53 -5.58
N SER A 111 -16.33 2.99 -4.35
CA SER A 111 -15.76 2.15 -3.29
C SER A 111 -16.64 0.97 -2.95
N GLN A 112 -17.94 1.08 -3.19
CA GLN A 112 -18.91 0.01 -2.96
C GLN A 112 -19.12 -0.88 -4.18
N GLU A 113 -19.14 -0.30 -5.38
CA GLU A 113 -19.36 -1.03 -6.62
C GLU A 113 -18.12 -1.76 -7.12
N THR A 114 -16.96 -1.10 -7.05
CA THR A 114 -15.69 -1.63 -7.52
C THR A 114 -14.61 -1.40 -6.47
N PRO A 115 -14.68 -2.13 -5.34
CA PRO A 115 -13.74 -1.89 -4.24
C PRO A 115 -12.31 -2.18 -4.67
N ALA A 116 -11.41 -1.32 -4.22
CA ALA A 116 -9.98 -1.50 -4.44
C ALA A 116 -9.37 -2.41 -3.38
N ARG A 117 -8.22 -2.99 -3.71
CA ARG A 117 -7.42 -3.83 -2.82
C ARG A 117 -6.02 -3.25 -2.71
N PHE A 118 -5.39 -3.47 -1.59
CA PHE A 118 -4.00 -3.11 -1.38
C PHE A 118 -3.14 -4.37 -1.32
N ILE A 119 -2.14 -4.44 -2.20
CA ILE A 119 -1.18 -5.53 -2.23
C ILE A 119 0.11 -5.02 -1.61
N ALA A 120 0.39 -5.45 -0.39
CA ALA A 120 1.62 -5.08 0.31
C ALA A 120 2.77 -6.00 -0.14
N PHE A 121 3.89 -5.40 -0.53
CA PHE A 121 5.07 -6.18 -0.94
C PHE A 121 6.35 -5.77 -0.22
N ASP A 122 6.33 -4.70 0.59
CA ASP A 122 7.48 -4.30 1.38
C ASP A 122 7.03 -3.68 2.70
N LEU A 123 7.88 -3.80 3.72
CA LEU A 123 7.63 -3.23 5.05
C LEU A 123 8.72 -2.21 5.34
N LEU A 124 8.32 -0.96 5.61
CA LEU A 124 9.24 0.13 5.88
C LEU A 124 9.38 0.41 7.38
N ALA A 125 8.33 0.17 8.15
CA ALA A 125 8.36 0.33 9.60
C ALA A 125 7.31 -0.55 10.25
N LEU A 126 7.61 -1.04 11.46
CA LEU A 126 6.68 -1.80 12.30
C LEU A 126 6.93 -1.42 13.75
N ASP A 127 5.84 -1.05 14.45
CA ASP A 127 5.89 -0.50 15.79
C ASP A 127 6.87 0.68 15.84
N ASN A 128 7.94 0.62 16.63
CA ASN A 128 8.93 1.69 16.73
C ASN A 128 10.21 1.39 15.94
N THR A 129 10.19 0.36 15.09
CA THR A 129 11.36 -0.06 14.34
C THR A 129 11.29 0.46 12.90
N ASN A 130 12.34 1.16 12.47
CA ASN A 130 12.53 1.60 11.10
C ASN A 130 13.29 0.53 10.33
N TYR A 131 12.67 -0.04 9.30
CA TYR A 131 13.25 -1.10 8.47
C TYR A 131 13.87 -0.58 7.17
N THR A 132 13.83 0.73 6.90
CA THR A 132 14.29 1.28 5.62
C THR A 132 15.77 1.05 5.35
N GLN A 133 16.58 0.86 6.40
CA GLN A 133 18.01 0.59 6.28
C GLN A 133 18.35 -0.90 6.36
N GLN A 134 17.35 -1.75 6.56
CA GLN A 134 17.56 -3.19 6.62
C GLN A 134 17.53 -3.81 5.22
N PRO A 135 18.22 -4.95 4.99
CA PRO A 135 18.13 -5.66 3.72
C PRO A 135 16.70 -6.09 3.39
N PHE A 136 16.40 -6.22 2.10
CA PHE A 136 15.07 -6.62 1.67
C PHE A 136 14.60 -7.94 2.28
N ASP A 137 15.49 -8.92 2.42
CA ASP A 137 15.15 -10.22 3.02
C ASP A 137 14.58 -10.06 4.43
N GLU A 138 15.15 -9.17 5.24
CA GLU A 138 14.67 -8.90 6.58
C GLU A 138 13.34 -8.16 6.55
N ARG A 139 13.19 -7.19 5.65
CA ARG A 139 11.92 -6.48 5.48
C ARG A 139 10.82 -7.43 5.03
N ARG A 140 11.11 -8.33 4.10
CA ARG A 140 10.15 -9.30 3.59
C ARG A 140 9.72 -10.29 4.67
N ALA A 141 10.66 -10.79 5.47
CA ALA A 141 10.34 -11.68 6.57
C ALA A 141 9.45 -11.01 7.61
N ALA A 142 9.75 -9.75 7.95
CA ALA A 142 8.92 -8.97 8.86
C ALA A 142 7.52 -8.72 8.30
N LEU A 143 7.42 -8.44 7.00
CA LEU A 143 6.13 -8.27 6.33
C LEU A 143 5.29 -9.55 6.39
N GLU A 144 5.87 -10.68 6.05
CA GLU A 144 5.16 -11.96 6.06
C GLU A 144 4.66 -12.31 7.46
N GLN A 145 5.47 -12.06 8.48
CA GLN A 145 5.08 -12.29 9.86
C GLN A 145 3.95 -11.35 10.30
N ALA A 146 4.05 -10.08 9.95
CA ALA A 146 3.04 -9.08 10.31
C ALA A 146 1.69 -9.37 9.67
N LEU A 147 1.66 -9.97 8.48
CA LEU A 147 0.44 -10.25 7.73
C LEU A 147 0.01 -11.71 7.77
N ALA A 148 0.66 -12.56 8.58
CA ALA A 148 0.42 -14.00 8.62
C ALA A 148 -1.05 -14.37 8.88
N ASP A 149 -1.73 -13.60 9.74
CA ASP A 149 -3.12 -13.85 10.14
C ASP A 149 -4.11 -12.87 9.50
N VAL A 150 -3.68 -12.10 8.52
CA VAL A 150 -4.51 -11.07 7.89
C VAL A 150 -5.36 -11.68 6.78
N ALA A 151 -6.68 -11.44 6.84
CA ALA A 151 -7.58 -11.80 5.76
C ALA A 151 -7.39 -10.82 4.58
N PRO A 152 -7.43 -11.29 3.33
CA PRO A 152 -7.33 -10.39 2.19
C PRO A 152 -8.51 -9.42 2.16
N PRO A 153 -8.23 -8.14 1.83
CA PRO A 153 -9.31 -7.19 1.53
C PRO A 153 -9.90 -7.48 0.18
#